data_b6ca3189be86c2e39c6e3f40dad77fa3
#
_entry.id   b6ca3189be86c2e39c6e3f40dad77fa3
#
_cell.length_a   1.000
_cell.length_b   1.000
_cell.length_c   1.000
_cell.angle_alpha   90.00
_cell.angle_beta   90.00
_cell.angle_gamma   90.00
#
_symmetry.space_group_name_H-M   'P 1'
#
loop_
_entity.id
_entity.type
_entity.pdbx_description
1 polymer ?
#
loop_
_entity_poly.entity_id
_entity_poly.type
_entity_poly.pdbx_seq_one_letter_code
_entity_poly.pdbx_strand_id
1 'polypeptide(L)'
;MGEFLPTTYEEMKARGWQQPDFVYICGDAYVDHPSFGAAIICRTLESRGFKVCFLSQPDWRDVEAFREFGKPRLAFLISSGNIDSMVNHYTVSKRRRKKDLYTAGGQMGKRPDRAVIVYSQMARQAYKDATIILGGIEASLRRLAHYDYWD
;
A
#
# COMPACT_ATOMS: atom_id res chain seq x y z
N MET A 1 4.36 -5.41 24.03
CA MET A 1 4.42 -5.35 22.56
C MET A 1 2.98 -5.17 22.08
N GLY A 2 2.67 -4.12 21.35
CA GLY A 2 1.32 -3.88 20.85
C GLY A 2 0.92 -4.94 19.82
N GLU A 3 -0.39 -5.16 19.68
CA GLU A 3 -0.92 -6.03 18.60
C GLU A 3 -0.50 -5.50 17.24
N PHE A 4 -0.38 -6.40 16.25
CA PHE A 4 -0.17 -6.02 14.85
C PHE A 4 -1.38 -5.21 14.34
N LEU A 5 -1.15 -4.33 13.39
CA LEU A 5 -2.24 -3.61 12.73
C LEU A 5 -3.20 -4.60 12.04
N PRO A 6 -4.51 -4.32 12.02
CA PRO A 6 -5.46 -5.17 11.31
C PRO A 6 -5.12 -5.24 9.81
N THR A 7 -4.99 -6.45 9.29
CA THR A 7 -4.75 -6.75 7.89
C THR A 7 -5.96 -7.40 7.21
N THR A 8 -6.96 -7.82 8.00
CA THR A 8 -8.24 -8.36 7.53
C THR A 8 -9.43 -7.67 8.21
N TYR A 9 -10.59 -7.80 7.58
CA TYR A 9 -11.83 -7.28 8.15
C TYR A 9 -12.12 -7.88 9.53
N GLU A 10 -11.89 -9.18 9.71
CA GLU A 10 -12.09 -9.89 10.98
C GLU A 10 -11.21 -9.32 12.09
N GLU A 11 -9.93 -9.05 11.80
CA GLU A 11 -9.01 -8.43 12.76
C GLU A 11 -9.46 -7.02 13.14
N MET A 12 -9.96 -6.24 12.18
CA MET A 12 -10.54 -4.93 12.45
C MET A 12 -11.76 -5.04 13.36
N LYS A 13 -12.67 -5.98 13.08
CA LYS A 13 -13.87 -6.19 13.90
C LYS A 13 -13.54 -6.70 15.29
N ALA A 14 -12.52 -7.54 15.44
CA ALA A 14 -12.06 -8.03 16.75
C ALA A 14 -11.58 -6.89 17.66
N ARG A 15 -11.11 -5.77 17.10
CA ARG A 15 -10.81 -4.53 17.84
C ARG A 15 -12.04 -3.69 18.18
N GLY A 16 -13.25 -4.12 17.82
CA GLY A 16 -14.49 -3.38 18.01
C GLY A 16 -14.68 -2.20 17.04
N TRP A 17 -13.89 -2.15 15.97
CA TRP A 17 -13.98 -1.06 15.00
C TRP A 17 -15.06 -1.33 13.96
N GLN A 18 -15.92 -0.33 13.72
CA GLN A 18 -16.93 -0.39 12.67
C GLN A 18 -16.39 0.19 11.35
N GLN A 19 -15.48 1.15 11.43
CA GLN A 19 -14.88 1.84 10.29
C GLN A 19 -13.47 2.27 10.66
N PRO A 20 -12.47 2.09 9.78
CA PRO A 20 -11.14 2.63 9.99
C PRO A 20 -11.11 4.14 9.69
N ASP A 21 -10.20 4.86 10.33
CA ASP A 21 -9.90 6.24 9.96
C ASP A 21 -9.06 6.29 8.70
N PHE A 22 -8.06 5.43 8.64
CA PHE A 22 -7.18 5.28 7.50
C PHE A 22 -7.08 3.81 7.06
N VAL A 23 -7.03 3.60 5.76
CA VAL A 23 -6.59 2.34 5.15
C VAL A 23 -5.28 2.60 4.43
N TYR A 24 -4.20 1.97 4.88
CA TYR A 24 -2.89 2.06 4.25
C TYR A 24 -2.74 0.93 3.22
N ILE A 25 -2.60 1.29 1.95
CA ILE A 25 -2.38 0.34 0.85
C ILE A 25 -0.90 0.34 0.50
N CYS A 26 -0.28 -0.85 0.57
CA CYS A 26 1.14 -1.03 0.35
C CYS A 26 1.43 -2.13 -0.68
N GLY A 27 2.41 -1.89 -1.55
CA GLY A 27 2.90 -2.89 -2.50
C GLY A 27 3.83 -3.94 -1.89
N ASP A 28 4.31 -3.72 -0.66
CA ASP A 28 5.12 -4.70 0.08
C ASP A 28 4.25 -5.64 0.91
N ALA A 29 4.77 -6.83 1.23
CA ALA A 29 4.25 -7.64 2.32
C ALA A 29 4.27 -6.84 3.64
N TYR A 30 3.31 -7.12 4.53
CA TYR A 30 3.25 -6.44 5.83
C TYR A 30 4.42 -6.85 6.72
N VAL A 31 5.24 -5.88 7.07
CA VAL A 31 6.33 -6.02 8.03
C VAL A 31 6.28 -4.84 9.01
N ASP A 32 5.97 -5.14 10.26
CA ASP A 32 5.91 -4.14 11.32
C ASP A 32 7.29 -3.92 11.95
N HIS A 33 8.15 -3.23 11.21
CA HIS A 33 9.52 -2.95 11.63
C HIS A 33 9.91 -1.52 11.23
N PRO A 34 10.67 -0.79 12.06
CA PRO A 34 11.03 0.62 11.79
C PRO A 34 11.89 0.84 10.53
N SER A 35 12.43 -0.21 9.92
CA SER A 35 13.06 -0.12 8.59
C SER A 35 12.06 0.05 7.45
N PHE A 36 10.75 -0.12 7.71
CA PHE A 36 9.69 0.01 6.72
C PHE A 36 8.90 1.29 6.94
N GLY A 37 8.90 2.17 5.95
CA GLY A 37 8.19 3.45 6.03
C GLY A 37 6.69 3.30 6.32
N ALA A 38 6.07 2.26 5.79
CA ALA A 38 4.68 1.94 6.06
C ALA A 38 4.41 1.69 7.55
N ALA A 39 5.27 0.92 8.23
CA ALA A 39 5.16 0.67 9.65
C ALA A 39 5.31 1.96 10.47
N ILE A 40 6.29 2.79 10.14
CA ILE A 40 6.52 4.07 10.84
C ILE A 40 5.27 4.96 10.73
N ILE A 41 4.74 5.13 9.52
CA ILE A 41 3.57 6.00 9.28
C ILE A 41 2.35 5.45 10.02
N CYS A 42 2.03 4.17 9.87
CA CYS A 42 0.86 3.57 10.49
C CYS A 42 0.94 3.58 12.01
N ARG A 43 2.10 3.25 12.60
CA ARG A 43 2.28 3.30 14.06
C ARG A 43 2.26 4.72 14.61
N THR A 44 2.76 5.70 13.85
CA THR A 44 2.65 7.11 14.23
C THR A 44 1.19 7.56 14.27
N LEU A 45 0.38 7.19 13.29
CA LEU A 45 -1.05 7.49 13.27
C LEU A 45 -1.79 6.77 14.42
N GLU A 46 -1.51 5.49 14.62
CA GLU A 46 -2.09 4.71 15.71
C GLU A 46 -1.77 5.34 17.08
N SER A 47 -0.53 5.77 17.31
CA SER A 47 -0.12 6.44 18.55
C SER A 47 -0.85 7.76 18.82
N ARG A 48 -1.44 8.36 17.79
CA ARG A 48 -2.29 9.56 17.86
C ARG A 48 -3.76 9.23 18.03
N GLY A 49 -4.12 7.96 18.21
CA GLY A 49 -5.48 7.50 18.44
C GLY A 49 -6.30 7.21 17.17
N PHE A 50 -5.68 7.23 15.99
CA PHE A 50 -6.38 6.87 14.75
C PHE A 50 -6.50 5.36 14.59
N LYS A 51 -7.63 4.93 14.02
CA LYS A 51 -7.89 3.53 13.64
C LYS A 51 -7.28 3.29 12.26
N VAL A 52 -6.18 2.56 12.22
CA VAL A 52 -5.43 2.30 10.99
C VAL A 52 -5.50 0.82 10.63
N CYS A 53 -5.97 0.52 9.43
CA CYS A 53 -5.95 -0.81 8.84
C CYS A 53 -4.90 -0.87 7.71
N PHE A 54 -4.25 -2.02 7.56
CA PHE A 54 -3.17 -2.22 6.61
C PHE A 54 -3.57 -3.21 5.52
N LEU A 55 -3.67 -2.72 4.29
CA LEU A 55 -3.99 -3.53 3.11
C LEU A 55 -2.69 -3.82 2.34
N SER A 56 -2.13 -5.00 2.60
CA SER A 56 -0.88 -5.45 2.00
C SER A 56 -1.13 -6.15 0.69
N GLN A 57 -0.47 -5.68 -0.38
CA GLN A 57 -0.48 -6.33 -1.70
C GLN A 57 -1.89 -6.77 -2.15
N PRO A 58 -2.91 -5.87 -2.13
CA PRO A 58 -4.25 -6.25 -2.58
C PRO A 58 -4.21 -6.73 -4.03
N ASP A 59 -5.12 -7.65 -4.39
CA ASP A 59 -5.24 -8.05 -5.81
C ASP A 59 -5.69 -6.85 -6.63
N TRP A 60 -4.74 -6.29 -7.37
CA TRP A 60 -4.95 -5.10 -8.19
C TRP A 60 -5.81 -5.32 -9.43
N ARG A 61 -6.24 -6.57 -9.66
CA ARG A 61 -7.17 -6.93 -10.73
C ARG A 61 -8.61 -6.99 -10.25
N ASP A 62 -8.81 -6.96 -8.92
CA ASP A 62 -10.13 -7.06 -8.29
C ASP A 62 -10.41 -5.85 -7.41
N VAL A 63 -11.41 -5.05 -7.78
CA VAL A 63 -11.84 -3.87 -7.03
C VAL A 63 -12.35 -4.23 -5.62
N GLU A 64 -12.91 -5.43 -5.44
CA GLU A 64 -13.42 -5.87 -4.14
C GLU A 64 -12.30 -6.02 -3.10
N ALA A 65 -11.07 -6.37 -3.54
CA ALA A 65 -9.92 -6.40 -2.64
C ALA A 65 -9.65 -5.04 -1.97
N PHE A 66 -10.02 -3.93 -2.62
CA PHE A 66 -9.86 -2.57 -2.09
C PHE A 66 -11.02 -2.14 -1.18
N ARG A 67 -12.06 -2.97 -1.07
CA ARG A 67 -13.21 -2.77 -0.17
C ARG A 67 -13.12 -3.59 1.12
N GLU A 68 -12.03 -4.29 1.36
CA GLU A 68 -11.82 -5.18 2.51
C GLU A 68 -12.27 -4.56 3.85
N PHE A 69 -11.88 -3.31 4.09
CA PHE A 69 -12.20 -2.61 5.35
C PHE A 69 -13.37 -1.62 5.23
N GLY A 70 -14.01 -1.54 4.06
CA GLY A 70 -14.96 -0.47 3.76
C GLY A 70 -14.25 0.87 3.45
N LYS A 71 -15.05 1.92 3.24
CA LYS A 71 -14.52 3.26 3.00
C LYS A 71 -13.88 3.81 4.28
N PRO A 72 -12.62 4.27 4.25
CA PRO A 72 -12.02 4.93 5.42
C PRO A 72 -12.73 6.25 5.72
N ARG A 73 -12.80 6.60 7.01
CA ARG A 73 -13.41 7.85 7.46
C ARG A 73 -12.65 9.07 6.95
N LEU A 74 -11.34 9.01 6.93
CA LEU A 74 -10.47 10.13 6.55
C LEU A 74 -9.86 9.94 5.17
N ALA A 75 -9.05 8.89 4.95
CA ALA A 75 -8.38 8.72 3.67
C ALA A 75 -7.83 7.30 3.45
N PHE A 76 -7.62 6.95 2.19
CA PHE A 76 -6.65 5.95 1.78
C PHE A 76 -5.26 6.57 1.74
N LEU A 77 -4.27 5.88 2.33
CA LEU A 77 -2.86 6.22 2.23
C LEU A 77 -2.19 5.17 1.35
N ILE A 78 -1.53 5.58 0.29
CA ILE A 78 -1.05 4.65 -0.74
C ILE A 78 0.45 4.84 -0.98
N SER A 79 1.20 3.73 -0.91
CA SER A 79 2.59 3.68 -1.34
C SER A 79 2.89 2.40 -2.11
N SER A 80 3.94 2.44 -2.95
CA SER A 80 4.42 1.23 -3.63
C SER A 80 5.14 0.26 -2.69
N GLY A 81 5.56 0.73 -1.54
CA GLY A 81 6.43 0.03 -0.60
C GLY A 81 7.76 0.74 -0.41
N ASN A 82 8.79 0.02 0.04
CA ASN A 82 10.09 0.60 0.37
C ASN A 82 10.86 1.11 -0.84
N ILE A 83 10.62 0.56 -2.02
CA ILE A 83 11.25 1.01 -3.27
C ILE A 83 10.21 1.23 -4.37
N ASP A 84 10.64 1.89 -5.43
CA ASP A 84 9.85 2.07 -6.64
C ASP A 84 9.50 0.71 -7.27
N SER A 85 8.24 0.52 -7.68
CA SER A 85 7.78 -0.76 -8.24
C SER A 85 8.51 -1.14 -9.53
N MET A 86 8.83 -0.17 -10.39
CA MET A 86 9.56 -0.44 -11.63
C MET A 86 11.00 -0.87 -11.35
N VAL A 87 11.68 -0.20 -10.42
CA VAL A 87 13.03 -0.59 -9.97
C VAL A 87 13.02 -1.98 -9.33
N ASN A 88 11.98 -2.30 -8.57
CA ASN A 88 11.82 -3.62 -7.97
C ASN A 88 11.56 -4.73 -9.00
N HIS A 89 10.84 -4.42 -10.07
CA HIS A 89 10.43 -5.40 -11.08
C HIS A 89 11.42 -5.57 -12.23
N TYR A 90 12.23 -4.56 -12.53
CA TYR A 90 13.09 -4.55 -13.71
C TYR A 90 14.53 -4.23 -13.37
N THR A 91 15.43 -4.76 -14.17
CA THR A 91 16.85 -4.37 -14.17
C THR A 91 17.03 -3.04 -14.93
N VAL A 92 18.25 -2.46 -14.84
CA VAL A 92 18.60 -1.25 -15.61
C VAL A 92 18.42 -1.47 -17.12
N SER A 93 18.64 -2.69 -17.62
CA SER A 93 18.40 -3.04 -19.03
C SER A 93 16.93 -3.38 -19.34
N LYS A 94 16.00 -2.96 -18.51
CA LYS A 94 14.55 -3.18 -18.65
C LYS A 94 14.13 -4.66 -18.73
N ARG A 95 14.95 -5.59 -18.21
CA ARG A 95 14.62 -7.02 -18.11
C ARG A 95 13.87 -7.30 -16.82
N ARG A 96 12.76 -8.04 -16.89
CA ARG A 96 11.98 -8.40 -15.71
C ARG A 96 12.80 -9.28 -14.76
N ARG A 97 12.79 -8.95 -13.48
CA ARG A 97 13.42 -9.74 -12.42
C ARG A 97 12.59 -10.99 -12.15
N LYS A 98 13.26 -12.01 -11.62
CA LYS A 98 12.63 -13.31 -11.29
C LYS A 98 11.98 -13.32 -9.90
N LYS A 99 12.39 -12.41 -9.02
CA LYS A 99 11.92 -12.35 -7.63
C LYS A 99 11.56 -10.92 -7.24
N ASP A 100 10.49 -10.77 -6.45
CA ASP A 100 10.15 -9.56 -5.72
C ASP A 100 10.63 -9.73 -4.27
N LEU A 101 11.65 -8.97 -3.87
CA LEU A 101 12.29 -9.11 -2.55
C LEU A 101 11.38 -8.66 -1.39
N TYR A 102 10.33 -7.90 -1.68
CA TYR A 102 9.39 -7.38 -0.69
C TYR A 102 8.06 -8.16 -0.67
N THR A 103 8.03 -9.31 -1.33
CA THR A 103 6.89 -10.22 -1.33
C THR A 103 7.27 -11.52 -0.63
N ALA A 104 6.35 -12.10 0.13
CA ALA A 104 6.55 -13.38 0.80
C ALA A 104 6.99 -14.46 -0.20
N GLY A 105 8.07 -15.17 0.12
CA GLY A 105 8.67 -16.17 -0.76
C GLY A 105 9.30 -15.62 -2.04
N GLY A 106 9.41 -14.31 -2.18
CA GLY A 106 9.97 -13.67 -3.38
C GLY A 106 9.08 -13.79 -4.62
N GLN A 107 7.79 -14.05 -4.45
CA GLN A 107 6.84 -14.28 -5.54
C GLN A 107 6.62 -13.01 -6.37
N MET A 108 6.82 -13.11 -7.69
CA MET A 108 6.51 -12.04 -8.62
C MET A 108 5.00 -11.98 -8.94
N GLY A 109 4.52 -10.77 -9.26
CA GLY A 109 3.17 -10.54 -9.80
C GLY A 109 2.12 -10.13 -8.78
N LYS A 110 2.43 -10.12 -7.48
CA LYS A 110 1.52 -9.59 -6.45
C LYS A 110 1.46 -8.05 -6.46
N ARG A 111 2.57 -7.41 -6.78
CA ARG A 111 2.65 -5.97 -6.94
C ARG A 111 2.45 -5.61 -8.42
N PRO A 112 1.63 -4.60 -8.77
CA PRO A 112 1.56 -4.11 -10.14
C PRO A 112 2.77 -3.25 -10.49
N ASP A 113 3.07 -3.12 -11.77
CA ASP A 113 3.94 -2.07 -12.28
C ASP A 113 3.27 -0.71 -12.01
N ARG A 114 4.07 0.33 -11.71
CA ARG A 114 3.56 1.65 -11.33
C ARG A 114 2.48 1.56 -10.23
N ALA A 115 2.81 0.86 -9.16
CA ALA A 115 1.87 0.45 -8.11
C ALA A 115 1.05 1.62 -7.54
N VAL A 116 1.66 2.79 -7.33
CA VAL A 116 0.97 3.96 -6.77
C VAL A 116 -0.16 4.42 -7.71
N ILE A 117 0.07 4.41 -9.02
CA ILE A 117 -0.95 4.78 -10.02
C ILE A 117 -2.09 3.74 -10.01
N VAL A 118 -1.73 2.47 -10.11
CA VAL A 118 -2.72 1.38 -10.17
C VAL A 118 -3.56 1.34 -8.89
N TYR A 119 -2.92 1.38 -7.73
CA TYR A 119 -3.65 1.34 -6.45
C TYR A 119 -4.56 2.55 -6.25
N SER A 120 -4.12 3.75 -6.66
CA SER A 120 -4.96 4.94 -6.56
C SER A 120 -6.18 4.86 -7.48
N GLN A 121 -6.02 4.33 -8.69
CA GLN A 121 -7.14 4.08 -9.61
C GLN A 121 -8.13 3.07 -9.03
N MET A 122 -7.65 1.96 -8.47
CA MET A 122 -8.50 0.93 -7.85
C MET A 122 -9.23 1.46 -6.62
N ALA A 123 -8.56 2.20 -5.75
CA ALA A 123 -9.20 2.85 -4.60
C ALA A 123 -10.29 3.85 -5.04
N ARG A 124 -10.05 4.60 -6.13
CA ARG A 124 -11.03 5.51 -6.72
C ARG A 124 -12.21 4.78 -7.34
N GLN A 125 -11.99 3.63 -7.96
CA GLN A 125 -13.07 2.77 -8.46
C GLN A 125 -13.90 2.17 -7.32
N ALA A 126 -13.23 1.76 -6.23
CA ALA A 126 -13.91 1.25 -5.05
C ALA A 126 -14.82 2.30 -4.40
N TYR A 127 -14.32 3.54 -4.26
CA TYR A 127 -15.03 4.65 -3.61
C TYR A 127 -14.70 5.97 -4.31
N LYS A 128 -15.62 6.44 -5.16
CA LYS A 128 -15.42 7.61 -6.02
C LYS A 128 -15.09 8.91 -5.27
N ASP A 129 -15.64 9.08 -4.08
CA ASP A 129 -15.53 10.28 -3.24
C ASP A 129 -14.53 10.14 -2.09
N ALA A 130 -13.79 9.02 -2.01
CA ALA A 130 -12.77 8.84 -0.99
C ALA A 130 -11.60 9.79 -1.17
N THR A 131 -11.07 10.31 -0.07
CA THR A 131 -9.80 11.01 -0.08
C THR A 131 -8.67 10.02 -0.28
N ILE A 132 -7.74 10.33 -1.19
CA ILE A 132 -6.58 9.49 -1.51
C ILE A 132 -5.33 10.34 -1.34
N ILE A 133 -4.41 9.87 -0.50
CA ILE A 133 -3.11 10.50 -0.25
C ILE A 133 -2.03 9.54 -0.74
N LEU A 134 -1.22 10.00 -1.68
CA LEU A 134 -0.11 9.24 -2.26
C LEU A 134 1.20 9.64 -1.57
N GLY A 135 2.03 8.65 -1.27
CA GLY A 135 3.32 8.90 -0.63
C GLY A 135 4.36 7.84 -0.98
N GLY A 136 5.51 7.97 -0.33
CA GLY A 136 6.66 7.11 -0.54
C GLY A 136 7.51 7.50 -1.74
N ILE A 137 8.58 6.72 -1.97
CA ILE A 137 9.60 7.04 -2.98
C ILE A 137 9.04 7.08 -4.40
N GLU A 138 8.14 6.17 -4.75
CA GLU A 138 7.58 6.11 -6.10
C GLU A 138 6.74 7.34 -6.42
N ALA A 139 5.87 7.77 -5.50
CA ALA A 139 5.09 8.99 -5.67
C ALA A 139 6.00 10.22 -5.82
N SER A 140 7.06 10.30 -5.03
CA SER A 140 8.04 11.40 -5.11
C SER A 140 8.76 11.42 -6.44
N LEU A 141 9.22 10.27 -6.93
CA LEU A 141 9.90 10.16 -8.23
C LEU A 141 8.98 10.57 -9.38
N ARG A 142 7.74 10.10 -9.40
CA ARG A 142 6.77 10.41 -10.47
C ARG A 142 6.33 11.87 -10.46
N ARG A 143 6.33 12.52 -9.28
CA ARG A 143 5.97 13.94 -9.16
C ARG A 143 7.11 14.88 -9.54
N LEU A 144 8.34 14.55 -9.17
CA LEU A 144 9.49 15.45 -9.29
C LEU A 144 10.25 15.28 -10.60
N ALA A 145 10.19 14.10 -11.23
CA ALA A 145 10.89 13.83 -12.46
C ALA A 145 10.16 14.45 -13.67
N HIS A 146 10.91 15.14 -14.53
CA HIS A 146 10.44 15.57 -15.84
C HIS A 146 10.51 14.43 -16.87
N TYR A 147 11.24 13.39 -16.56
CA TYR A 147 11.45 12.21 -17.40
C TYR A 147 11.39 10.96 -16.53
N ASP A 148 10.55 10.01 -16.93
CA ASP A 148 10.53 8.69 -16.32
C ASP A 148 11.34 7.72 -17.21
N TYR A 149 12.41 7.15 -16.67
CA TYR A 149 13.24 6.19 -17.38
C TYR A 149 12.45 5.01 -17.98
N TRP A 150 11.31 4.71 -17.39
CA TRP A 150 10.48 3.56 -17.75
C TRP A 150 9.40 3.85 -18.81
N ASP A 151 9.26 5.09 -19.22
CA ASP A 151 8.33 5.51 -20.28
C ASP A 151 8.88 5.24 -21.69
#